data_318bdf6d5a46aa04285de3e86edb3a47
#
_entry.id   318bdf6d5a46aa04285de3e86edb3a47
#
_cell.length_a   1.000
_cell.length_b   1.000
_cell.length_c   1.000
_cell.angle_alpha   90.00
_cell.angle_beta   90.00
_cell.angle_gamma   90.00
#
_symmetry.space_group_name_H-M   'P 1'
#
loop_
_entity.id
_entity.type
_entity.pdbx_description
1 polymer ?
#
loop_
_entity_poly.entity_id
_entity_poly.type
_entity_poly.pdbx_seq_one_letter_code
_entity_poly.pdbx_strand_id
1 'polypeptide(L)'
;MTRAIDSIICFSSQKWDNDLWTNKQHIMDRLQNNYPVMHIDFGSEHFPAWFLENFKKRNLSSYFKFGIHQRKKNLYIGKTLSLPIISYLPINYSLREGWDFYFKIKQAKWFLTKHGVEHSIIWVYHPGFAPYLKEFTGSLIVYDCVDDYATFPEYNKNKKLKKWITDKEKQLCQYSDIIFTTSPYLFDIKHSKYPEKSYYVHNVGDYDHFSLVQSDKCTSAKKVSNIKGKKICFVGAISDYKVRIDWIYYSAKNNPKFQYILIGPIGLSDKNTDVSILKTLPNVHFFGKIDYSLLPNFLKDIDVCIIPYKVDGHT
;
A
#
# COMPACT_ATOMS: atom_id res chain seq x y z
N MET A 1 26.29 -23.29 -4.07
CA MET A 1 26.78 -22.00 -3.55
C MET A 1 25.59 -21.03 -3.54
N THR A 2 25.19 -20.57 -2.37
CA THR A 2 24.19 -19.51 -2.24
C THR A 2 24.80 -18.21 -2.76
N ARG A 3 24.29 -17.69 -3.88
CA ARG A 3 24.72 -16.39 -4.41
C ARG A 3 24.29 -15.29 -3.43
N ALA A 4 25.22 -14.43 -3.04
CA ALA A 4 24.89 -13.28 -2.20
C ALA A 4 23.95 -12.34 -2.97
N ILE A 5 22.94 -11.79 -2.30
CA ILE A 5 22.03 -10.79 -2.87
C ILE A 5 22.70 -9.42 -2.73
N ASP A 6 22.82 -8.68 -3.83
CA ASP A 6 23.49 -7.39 -3.88
C ASP A 6 22.50 -6.22 -3.74
N SER A 7 21.27 -6.39 -4.20
CA SER A 7 20.24 -5.34 -4.15
C SER A 7 18.84 -5.87 -4.29
N ILE A 8 17.86 -4.99 -4.03
CA ILE A 8 16.44 -5.27 -4.17
C ILE A 8 15.78 -4.18 -5.01
N ILE A 9 15.05 -4.58 -6.05
CA ILE A 9 14.17 -3.69 -6.81
C ILE A 9 12.74 -4.07 -6.50
N CYS A 10 11.98 -3.15 -5.96
CA CYS A 10 10.58 -3.32 -5.63
C CYS A 10 9.70 -2.60 -6.67
N PHE A 11 9.01 -3.37 -7.50
CA PHE A 11 7.89 -2.87 -8.32
C PHE A 11 6.63 -2.86 -7.47
N SER A 12 6.37 -1.73 -6.84
CA SER A 12 5.27 -1.55 -5.89
C SER A 12 3.91 -1.46 -6.60
N SER A 13 2.84 -1.67 -5.85
CA SER A 13 1.47 -1.31 -6.23
C SER A 13 0.97 -0.03 -5.56
N GLN A 14 1.87 0.69 -4.86
CA GLN A 14 1.57 1.96 -4.19
C GLN A 14 2.74 2.94 -4.32
N LYS A 15 2.45 4.23 -4.10
CA LYS A 15 3.49 5.27 -4.00
C LYS A 15 4.18 5.20 -2.64
N TRP A 16 5.49 5.51 -2.62
CA TRP A 16 6.25 5.60 -1.36
C TRP A 16 5.68 6.67 -0.42
N ASP A 17 5.40 7.85 -0.97
CA ASP A 17 4.88 9.00 -0.23
C ASP A 17 3.36 8.90 0.03
N ASN A 18 2.82 7.68 0.11
CA ASN A 18 1.41 7.47 0.44
C ASN A 18 1.14 7.83 1.91
N ASP A 19 -0.05 8.37 2.16
CA ASP A 19 -0.45 8.82 3.51
C ASP A 19 -0.53 7.68 4.54
N LEU A 20 -0.89 6.50 4.08
CA LEU A 20 -0.94 5.29 4.91
C LEU A 20 0.04 4.27 4.33
N TRP A 21 1.08 3.98 5.08
CA TRP A 21 2.01 2.92 4.74
C TRP A 21 1.35 1.55 4.93
N THR A 22 1.70 0.66 4.03
CA THR A 22 1.31 -0.75 4.09
C THR A 22 2.56 -1.62 4.20
N ASN A 23 2.40 -2.94 4.18
CA ASN A 23 3.52 -3.88 4.17
C ASN A 23 4.61 -3.54 3.15
N LYS A 24 4.24 -2.97 1.98
CA LYS A 24 5.17 -2.65 0.89
C LYS A 24 6.27 -1.66 1.32
N GLN A 25 5.88 -0.54 1.90
CA GLN A 25 6.83 0.46 2.39
C GLN A 25 7.57 -0.04 3.64
N HIS A 26 6.85 -0.68 4.57
CA HIS A 26 7.45 -1.19 5.80
C HIS A 26 8.52 -2.27 5.55
N ILE A 27 8.29 -3.18 4.60
CA ILE A 27 9.26 -4.22 4.24
C ILE A 27 10.49 -3.57 3.60
N MET A 28 10.30 -2.72 2.60
CA MET A 28 11.41 -2.09 1.89
C MET A 28 12.22 -1.14 2.79
N ASP A 29 11.57 -0.46 3.73
CA ASP A 29 12.24 0.40 4.71
C ASP A 29 13.11 -0.39 5.70
N ARG A 30 12.77 -1.64 6.00
CA ARG A 30 13.59 -2.52 6.83
C ARG A 30 14.72 -3.18 6.04
N LEU A 31 14.44 -3.64 4.82
CA LEU A 31 15.43 -4.30 3.97
C LEU A 31 16.57 -3.36 3.56
N GLN A 32 16.33 -2.05 3.44
CA GLN A 32 17.36 -1.06 3.13
C GLN A 32 18.45 -0.95 4.21
N ASN A 33 18.25 -1.47 5.40
CA ASN A 33 19.29 -1.50 6.42
C ASN A 33 20.45 -2.44 6.02
N ASN A 34 20.16 -3.49 5.22
CA ASN A 34 21.12 -4.51 4.83
C ASN A 34 21.45 -4.47 3.32
N TYR A 35 20.56 -3.96 2.49
CA TYR A 35 20.68 -3.99 1.03
C TYR A 35 20.35 -2.63 0.41
N PRO A 36 21.01 -2.25 -0.69
CA PRO A 36 20.48 -1.19 -1.55
C PRO A 36 19.11 -1.58 -2.08
N VAL A 37 18.12 -0.73 -1.84
CA VAL A 37 16.72 -0.94 -2.23
C VAL A 37 16.28 0.18 -3.17
N MET A 38 15.70 -0.17 -4.29
CA MET A 38 14.98 0.75 -5.14
C MET A 38 13.49 0.42 -5.13
N HIS A 39 12.68 1.31 -4.55
CA HIS A 39 11.23 1.24 -4.60
C HIS A 39 10.72 2.06 -5.80
N ILE A 40 10.05 1.41 -6.73
CA ILE A 40 9.47 2.05 -7.91
C ILE A 40 7.98 2.24 -7.66
N ASP A 41 7.56 3.51 -7.64
CA ASP A 41 6.19 3.91 -7.36
C ASP A 41 5.21 3.38 -8.41
N PHE A 42 4.05 2.92 -7.95
CA PHE A 42 2.95 2.55 -8.83
C PHE A 42 2.25 3.79 -9.39
N GLY A 43 1.86 3.69 -10.66
CA GLY A 43 1.25 4.81 -11.38
C GLY A 43 2.28 5.89 -11.75
N SER A 44 1.87 6.72 -12.67
CA SER A 44 2.60 7.93 -13.04
C SER A 44 1.77 9.14 -12.64
N GLU A 45 2.43 10.26 -12.43
CA GLU A 45 1.71 11.51 -12.17
C GLU A 45 1.29 12.14 -13.49
N HIS A 46 0.02 12.52 -13.63
CA HIS A 46 -0.47 13.24 -14.80
C HIS A 46 0.14 14.64 -14.84
N PHE A 47 0.97 14.90 -15.86
CA PHE A 47 1.70 16.15 -15.99
C PHE A 47 0.82 17.41 -15.81
N PRO A 48 -0.36 17.56 -16.45
CA PRO A 48 -1.17 18.77 -16.28
C PRO A 48 -1.71 18.93 -14.84
N ALA A 49 -2.19 17.87 -14.22
CA ALA A 49 -2.71 17.93 -12.86
C ALA A 49 -1.58 18.23 -11.87
N TRP A 50 -0.47 17.55 -12.04
CA TRP A 50 0.74 17.76 -11.25
C TRP A 50 1.30 19.18 -11.42
N PHE A 51 1.37 19.69 -12.67
CA PHE A 51 1.82 21.04 -12.97
C PHE A 51 0.94 22.08 -12.27
N LEU A 52 -0.39 21.98 -12.43
CA LEU A 52 -1.35 22.90 -11.81
C LEU A 52 -1.29 22.87 -10.28
N GLU A 53 -1.16 21.69 -9.69
CA GLU A 53 -1.10 21.54 -8.24
C GLU A 53 0.19 22.15 -7.66
N ASN A 54 1.33 21.89 -8.29
CA ASN A 54 2.62 22.40 -7.82
C ASN A 54 2.80 23.90 -8.12
N PHE A 55 2.23 24.38 -9.22
CA PHE A 55 2.18 25.81 -9.53
C PHE A 55 1.36 26.58 -8.51
N LYS A 56 0.17 26.07 -8.14
CA LYS A 56 -0.66 26.66 -7.07
C LYS A 56 0.06 26.70 -5.71
N LYS A 57 0.81 25.65 -5.40
CA LYS A 57 1.58 25.54 -4.15
C LYS A 57 2.89 26.32 -4.16
N ARG A 58 3.25 27.00 -5.27
CA ARG A 58 4.55 27.68 -5.48
C ARG A 58 5.76 26.80 -5.16
N ASN A 59 5.63 25.49 -5.36
CA ASN A 59 6.65 24.52 -5.00
C ASN A 59 7.55 24.20 -6.21
N LEU A 60 8.43 25.15 -6.57
CA LEU A 60 9.37 24.97 -7.68
C LEU A 60 10.30 23.77 -7.51
N SER A 61 10.62 23.38 -6.28
CA SER A 61 11.48 22.22 -6.05
C SER A 61 10.87 20.90 -6.48
N SER A 62 9.54 20.82 -6.60
CA SER A 62 8.84 19.63 -7.07
C SER A 62 9.00 19.39 -8.58
N TYR A 63 9.33 20.43 -9.37
CA TYR A 63 9.61 20.30 -10.80
C TYR A 63 10.83 19.42 -11.08
N PHE A 64 11.77 19.36 -10.14
CA PHE A 64 13.00 18.55 -10.25
C PHE A 64 12.87 17.16 -9.58
N LYS A 65 11.69 16.81 -9.07
CA LYS A 65 11.47 15.54 -8.33
C LYS A 65 11.10 14.34 -9.20
N PHE A 66 11.29 14.44 -10.51
CA PHE A 66 11.07 13.29 -11.39
C PHE A 66 12.37 12.52 -11.61
N GLY A 67 12.24 11.19 -11.50
CA GLY A 67 13.38 10.31 -11.65
C GLY A 67 13.63 9.51 -10.38
N ILE A 68 14.91 9.25 -10.11
CA ILE A 68 15.34 8.46 -8.97
C ILE A 68 15.81 9.39 -7.86
N HIS A 69 15.21 9.26 -6.67
CA HIS A 69 15.52 10.07 -5.49
C HIS A 69 16.04 9.19 -4.37
N GLN A 70 17.23 9.48 -3.87
CA GLN A 70 17.74 8.85 -2.66
C GLN A 70 17.04 9.44 -1.43
N ARG A 71 16.36 8.61 -0.64
CA ARG A 71 15.65 8.99 0.59
C ARG A 71 16.45 8.68 1.86
N LYS A 72 17.14 7.55 1.87
CA LYS A 72 18.04 7.10 2.93
C LYS A 72 19.32 6.55 2.29
N LYS A 73 20.33 6.20 3.10
CA LYS A 73 21.64 5.71 2.61
C LYS A 73 21.50 4.66 1.52
N ASN A 74 20.61 3.68 1.72
CA ASN A 74 20.41 2.56 0.80
C ASN A 74 19.01 2.54 0.19
N LEU A 75 18.20 3.60 0.31
CA LEU A 75 16.82 3.62 -0.18
C LEU A 75 16.66 4.67 -1.28
N TYR A 76 16.25 4.20 -2.45
CA TYR A 76 16.01 4.99 -3.64
C TYR A 76 14.55 4.84 -4.06
N ILE A 77 13.92 5.93 -4.44
CA ILE A 77 12.53 5.96 -4.91
C ILE A 77 12.52 6.37 -6.37
N GLY A 78 11.98 5.48 -7.21
CA GLY A 78 11.75 5.73 -8.63
C GLY A 78 10.35 6.28 -8.86
N LYS A 79 10.26 7.46 -9.50
CA LYS A 79 9.01 8.09 -9.90
C LYS A 79 8.99 8.31 -11.40
N THR A 80 7.83 8.13 -12.03
CA THR A 80 7.65 8.37 -13.46
C THR A 80 6.55 9.39 -13.72
N LEU A 81 6.68 10.14 -14.81
CA LEU A 81 5.64 11.02 -15.34
C LEU A 81 4.93 10.34 -16.49
N SER A 82 3.60 10.42 -16.53
CA SER A 82 2.88 10.15 -17.76
C SER A 82 2.97 11.38 -18.67
N LEU A 83 3.40 11.15 -19.91
CA LEU A 83 3.40 12.22 -20.90
C LEU A 83 1.95 12.67 -21.17
N PRO A 84 1.66 14.00 -21.11
CA PRO A 84 0.30 14.53 -21.27
C PRO A 84 -0.36 14.10 -22.57
N ILE A 85 0.40 14.08 -23.68
CA ILE A 85 -0.06 13.68 -25.00
C ILE A 85 -0.63 12.24 -24.99
N ILE A 86 0.00 11.32 -24.28
CA ILE A 86 -0.43 9.91 -24.18
C ILE A 86 -1.72 9.77 -23.34
N SER A 87 -1.93 10.68 -22.38
CA SER A 87 -3.13 10.67 -21.53
C SER A 87 -4.40 11.09 -22.25
N TYR A 88 -4.30 11.90 -23.29
CA TYR A 88 -5.44 12.47 -24.03
C TYR A 88 -5.67 11.81 -25.40
N LEU A 89 -4.73 11.02 -25.89
CA LEU A 89 -4.95 10.26 -27.11
C LEU A 89 -5.92 9.10 -26.82
N PRO A 90 -6.84 8.77 -27.74
CA PRO A 90 -7.69 7.60 -27.66
C PRO A 90 -6.87 6.32 -27.95
N ILE A 91 -5.72 6.21 -27.31
CA ILE A 91 -4.80 5.09 -27.43
C ILE A 91 -5.30 3.97 -26.52
N ASN A 92 -5.22 2.75 -27.03
CA ASN A 92 -5.57 1.54 -26.32
C ASN A 92 -4.85 1.53 -24.95
N TYR A 93 -5.60 1.20 -23.87
CA TYR A 93 -5.12 1.13 -22.48
C TYR A 93 -3.78 0.39 -22.35
N SER A 94 -3.56 -0.67 -23.14
CA SER A 94 -2.32 -1.45 -23.15
C SER A 94 -1.09 -0.68 -23.67
N LEU A 95 -1.27 0.23 -24.61
CA LEU A 95 -0.17 1.06 -25.11
C LEU A 95 0.23 2.16 -24.12
N ARG A 96 -0.77 2.74 -23.46
CA ARG A 96 -0.56 3.76 -22.41
C ARG A 96 0.21 3.20 -21.22
N GLU A 97 -0.16 2.01 -20.74
CA GLU A 97 0.58 1.33 -19.70
C GLU A 97 1.98 0.93 -20.14
N GLY A 98 2.15 0.50 -21.39
CA GLY A 98 3.45 0.11 -21.92
C GLY A 98 4.51 1.18 -21.80
N TRP A 99 4.17 2.46 -22.00
CA TRP A 99 5.09 3.58 -21.79
C TRP A 99 5.48 3.79 -20.33
N ASP A 100 4.51 3.76 -19.43
CA ASP A 100 4.78 3.93 -18.01
C ASP A 100 5.68 2.80 -17.47
N PHE A 101 5.38 1.56 -17.82
CA PHE A 101 6.20 0.42 -17.45
C PHE A 101 7.60 0.48 -18.08
N TYR A 102 7.73 0.92 -19.33
CA TYR A 102 9.02 1.07 -19.99
C TYR A 102 9.97 1.99 -19.19
N PHE A 103 9.50 3.15 -18.76
CA PHE A 103 10.32 4.05 -17.95
C PHE A 103 10.69 3.46 -16.59
N LYS A 104 9.77 2.76 -15.94
CA LYS A 104 10.04 2.06 -14.67
C LYS A 104 11.13 0.99 -14.82
N ILE A 105 11.06 0.22 -15.91
CA ILE A 105 12.11 -0.78 -16.24
C ILE A 105 13.45 -0.10 -16.50
N LYS A 106 13.47 1.03 -17.24
CA LYS A 106 14.70 1.79 -17.47
C LYS A 106 15.31 2.32 -16.16
N GLN A 107 14.49 2.80 -15.24
CA GLN A 107 14.96 3.22 -13.90
C GLN A 107 15.55 2.05 -13.12
N ALA A 108 14.91 0.89 -13.14
CA ALA A 108 15.40 -0.32 -12.50
C ALA A 108 16.78 -0.73 -13.08
N LYS A 109 16.90 -0.80 -14.40
CA LYS A 109 18.17 -1.15 -15.07
C LYS A 109 19.26 -0.13 -14.78
N TRP A 110 18.94 1.16 -14.80
CA TRP A 110 19.89 2.20 -14.44
C TRP A 110 20.43 2.00 -13.01
N PHE A 111 19.54 1.66 -12.06
CA PHE A 111 19.92 1.41 -10.68
C PHE A 111 20.89 0.22 -10.57
N LEU A 112 20.61 -0.91 -11.24
CA LEU A 112 21.46 -2.08 -11.26
C LEU A 112 22.84 -1.75 -11.83
N THR A 113 22.90 -1.06 -12.97
CA THR A 113 24.16 -0.64 -13.60
C THR A 113 24.96 0.30 -12.70
N LYS A 114 24.31 1.30 -12.09
CA LYS A 114 24.97 2.29 -11.23
C LYS A 114 25.62 1.63 -10.00
N HIS A 115 25.01 0.60 -9.46
CA HIS A 115 25.51 -0.09 -8.26
C HIS A 115 26.38 -1.33 -8.57
N GLY A 116 26.63 -1.62 -9.85
CA GLY A 116 27.45 -2.78 -10.27
C GLY A 116 26.86 -4.12 -9.81
N VAL A 117 25.52 -4.23 -9.84
CA VAL A 117 24.79 -5.35 -9.25
C VAL A 117 24.71 -6.52 -10.23
N GLU A 118 25.16 -7.68 -9.81
CA GLU A 118 25.08 -8.93 -10.58
C GLU A 118 23.89 -9.79 -10.15
N HIS A 119 23.56 -9.78 -8.85
CA HIS A 119 22.50 -10.61 -8.28
C HIS A 119 21.50 -9.76 -7.51
N SER A 120 20.32 -9.58 -8.07
CA SER A 120 19.24 -8.79 -7.46
C SER A 120 18.00 -9.62 -7.18
N ILE A 121 17.21 -9.15 -6.22
CA ILE A 121 15.81 -9.56 -6.07
C ILE A 121 14.94 -8.55 -6.80
N ILE A 122 14.09 -9.04 -7.69
CA ILE A 122 13.02 -8.28 -8.32
C ILE A 122 11.73 -8.62 -7.57
N TRP A 123 11.35 -7.74 -6.65
CA TRP A 123 10.17 -7.90 -5.80
C TRP A 123 8.96 -7.22 -6.43
N VAL A 124 7.95 -7.98 -6.77
CA VAL A 124 6.81 -7.51 -7.57
C VAL A 124 5.52 -7.64 -6.79
N TYR A 125 4.78 -6.54 -6.68
CA TYR A 125 3.46 -6.52 -6.07
C TYR A 125 2.35 -6.52 -7.12
N HIS A 126 2.50 -5.79 -8.23
CA HIS A 126 1.40 -5.62 -9.19
C HIS A 126 1.61 -6.47 -10.45
N PRO A 127 0.59 -7.28 -10.86
CA PRO A 127 0.71 -8.18 -12.01
C PRO A 127 1.03 -7.51 -13.35
N GLY A 128 0.71 -6.22 -13.50
CA GLY A 128 1.02 -5.45 -14.71
C GLY A 128 2.49 -5.45 -15.12
N PHE A 129 3.41 -5.71 -14.19
CA PHE A 129 4.85 -5.82 -14.49
C PHE A 129 5.27 -7.13 -15.15
N ALA A 130 4.43 -8.16 -15.15
CA ALA A 130 4.76 -9.49 -15.64
C ALA A 130 5.44 -9.53 -17.04
N PRO A 131 4.96 -8.79 -18.08
CA PRO A 131 5.58 -8.85 -19.41
C PRO A 131 7.03 -8.41 -19.48
N TYR A 132 7.46 -7.62 -18.51
CA TYR A 132 8.78 -6.97 -18.51
C TYR A 132 9.81 -7.72 -17.66
N LEU A 133 9.39 -8.72 -16.88
CA LEU A 133 10.29 -9.45 -15.95
C LEU A 133 11.36 -10.26 -16.68
N LYS A 134 11.09 -10.69 -17.91
CA LYS A 134 12.08 -11.34 -18.77
C LYS A 134 13.34 -10.51 -19.04
N GLU A 135 13.28 -9.19 -18.78
CA GLU A 135 14.42 -8.29 -18.93
C GLU A 135 15.41 -8.34 -17.77
N PHE A 136 15.06 -9.06 -16.68
CA PHE A 136 15.87 -9.22 -15.47
C PHE A 136 16.44 -10.64 -15.34
N THR A 137 17.03 -11.15 -16.42
CA THR A 137 17.67 -12.46 -16.42
C THR A 137 18.79 -12.53 -15.40
N GLY A 138 18.85 -13.63 -14.63
CA GLY A 138 19.85 -13.80 -13.56
C GLY A 138 19.42 -13.23 -12.19
N SER A 139 18.32 -12.46 -12.13
CA SER A 139 17.73 -12.02 -10.87
C SER A 139 16.74 -13.03 -10.31
N LEU A 140 16.57 -13.03 -8.98
CA LEU A 140 15.51 -13.79 -8.31
C LEU A 140 14.21 -13.00 -8.37
N ILE A 141 13.18 -13.56 -8.97
CA ILE A 141 11.87 -12.90 -9.11
C ILE A 141 10.95 -13.36 -7.99
N VAL A 142 10.51 -12.42 -7.16
CA VAL A 142 9.58 -12.63 -6.04
C VAL A 142 8.25 -11.94 -6.36
N TYR A 143 7.16 -12.72 -6.38
CA TYR A 143 5.82 -12.17 -6.39
C TYR A 143 5.26 -12.15 -4.97
N ASP A 144 4.95 -10.97 -4.46
CA ASP A 144 4.28 -10.79 -3.16
C ASP A 144 2.79 -10.53 -3.41
N CYS A 145 2.01 -11.60 -3.37
CA CYS A 145 0.57 -11.62 -3.61
C CYS A 145 -0.17 -11.21 -2.34
N VAL A 146 -0.40 -9.91 -2.20
CA VAL A 146 -1.07 -9.31 -1.02
C VAL A 146 -2.58 -9.13 -1.21
N ASP A 147 -3.05 -9.12 -2.45
CA ASP A 147 -4.44 -8.84 -2.81
C ASP A 147 -4.88 -9.73 -3.98
N ASP A 148 -6.17 -10.06 -4.06
CA ASP A 148 -6.81 -10.60 -5.28
C ASP A 148 -7.23 -9.45 -6.19
N TYR A 149 -6.33 -9.01 -7.07
CA TYR A 149 -6.56 -7.88 -7.96
C TYR A 149 -7.81 -8.04 -8.83
N ALA A 150 -8.19 -9.26 -9.21
CA ALA A 150 -9.35 -9.52 -10.06
C ALA A 150 -10.68 -9.19 -9.37
N THR A 151 -10.69 -9.10 -8.03
CA THR A 151 -11.88 -8.73 -7.23
C THR A 151 -12.02 -7.24 -7.01
N PHE A 152 -11.00 -6.45 -7.26
CA PHE A 152 -11.06 -4.99 -7.09
C PHE A 152 -12.13 -4.37 -7.98
N PRO A 153 -12.89 -3.37 -7.47
CA PRO A 153 -14.00 -2.78 -8.21
C PRO A 153 -13.66 -2.29 -9.62
N GLU A 154 -12.45 -1.74 -9.81
CA GLU A 154 -11.98 -1.27 -11.11
C GLU A 154 -11.80 -2.39 -12.14
N TYR A 155 -11.36 -3.57 -11.71
CA TYR A 155 -11.23 -4.74 -12.59
C TYR A 155 -12.54 -5.53 -12.68
N ASN A 156 -13.20 -5.74 -11.54
CA ASN A 156 -14.38 -6.63 -11.48
C ASN A 156 -15.58 -6.10 -12.29
N LYS A 157 -15.76 -4.77 -12.38
CA LYS A 157 -16.83 -4.13 -13.16
C LYS A 157 -16.60 -4.19 -14.67
N ASN A 158 -15.39 -4.49 -15.14
CA ASN A 158 -15.03 -4.52 -16.55
C ASN A 158 -14.43 -5.87 -16.93
N LYS A 159 -15.20 -6.71 -17.67
CA LYS A 159 -14.77 -8.05 -18.08
C LYS A 159 -13.43 -8.09 -18.81
N LYS A 160 -13.10 -7.06 -19.64
CA LYS A 160 -11.83 -7.00 -20.38
C LYS A 160 -10.67 -6.71 -19.43
N LEU A 161 -10.85 -5.78 -18.49
CA LEU A 161 -9.82 -5.46 -17.48
C LEU A 161 -9.63 -6.62 -16.50
N LYS A 162 -10.72 -7.27 -16.08
CA LYS A 162 -10.64 -8.47 -15.22
C LYS A 162 -9.84 -9.58 -15.90
N LYS A 163 -10.15 -9.88 -17.18
CA LYS A 163 -9.38 -10.86 -17.94
C LYS A 163 -7.91 -10.44 -18.05
N TRP A 164 -7.65 -9.17 -18.39
CA TRP A 164 -6.29 -8.64 -18.52
C TRP A 164 -5.46 -8.84 -17.24
N ILE A 165 -5.98 -8.41 -16.06
CA ILE A 165 -5.24 -8.55 -14.80
C ILE A 165 -5.02 -10.00 -14.41
N THR A 166 -6.02 -10.88 -14.66
CA THR A 166 -5.92 -12.32 -14.40
C THR A 166 -4.85 -12.97 -15.28
N ASP A 167 -4.81 -12.63 -16.58
CA ASP A 167 -3.80 -13.15 -17.51
C ASP A 167 -2.39 -12.67 -17.12
N LYS A 168 -2.26 -11.40 -16.66
CA LYS A 168 -0.99 -10.84 -16.16
C LYS A 168 -0.55 -11.50 -14.86
N GLU A 169 -1.46 -11.78 -13.94
CA GLU A 169 -1.12 -12.49 -12.71
C GLU A 169 -0.68 -13.93 -12.98
N LYS A 170 -1.35 -14.64 -13.90
CA LYS A 170 -0.91 -15.96 -14.34
C LYS A 170 0.53 -15.90 -14.89
N GLN A 171 0.82 -14.92 -15.75
CA GLN A 171 2.14 -14.72 -16.32
C GLN A 171 3.18 -14.38 -15.23
N LEU A 172 2.83 -13.54 -14.26
CA LEU A 172 3.68 -13.19 -13.12
C LEU A 172 4.02 -14.45 -12.31
N CYS A 173 3.02 -15.24 -11.96
CA CYS A 173 3.24 -16.50 -11.24
C CYS A 173 4.16 -17.46 -12.02
N GLN A 174 4.07 -17.52 -13.35
CA GLN A 174 4.94 -18.37 -14.17
C GLN A 174 6.40 -17.92 -14.11
N TYR A 175 6.66 -16.60 -14.15
CA TYR A 175 8.02 -16.04 -14.13
C TYR A 175 8.63 -15.97 -12.73
N SER A 176 7.83 -15.97 -11.69
CA SER A 176 8.33 -15.88 -10.32
C SER A 176 9.03 -17.17 -9.89
N ASP A 177 10.16 -17.01 -9.20
CA ASP A 177 10.87 -18.08 -8.51
C ASP A 177 10.21 -18.37 -7.15
N ILE A 178 9.68 -17.32 -6.50
CA ILE A 178 9.01 -17.38 -5.20
C ILE A 178 7.70 -16.60 -5.28
N ILE A 179 6.64 -17.16 -4.69
CA ILE A 179 5.34 -16.52 -4.53
C ILE A 179 5.01 -16.47 -3.04
N PHE A 180 5.02 -15.27 -2.46
CA PHE A 180 4.49 -15.05 -1.13
C PHE A 180 2.99 -14.73 -1.20
N THR A 181 2.24 -15.18 -0.20
CA THR A 181 0.81 -14.90 -0.05
C THR A 181 0.52 -14.50 1.39
N THR A 182 -0.39 -13.54 1.59
CA THR A 182 -0.62 -12.92 2.90
C THR A 182 -1.87 -13.44 3.62
N SER A 183 -2.65 -14.29 2.97
CA SER A 183 -3.83 -14.91 3.57
C SER A 183 -3.94 -16.39 3.18
N PRO A 184 -4.63 -17.23 4.00
CA PRO A 184 -4.87 -18.63 3.66
C PRO A 184 -5.59 -18.78 2.30
N TYR A 185 -6.59 -17.94 2.02
CA TYR A 185 -7.32 -17.95 0.75
C TYR A 185 -6.39 -17.74 -0.46
N LEU A 186 -5.52 -16.74 -0.42
CA LEU A 186 -4.55 -16.49 -1.49
C LEU A 186 -3.53 -17.63 -1.59
N PHE A 187 -3.12 -18.18 -0.44
CA PHE A 187 -2.20 -19.32 -0.42
C PHE A 187 -2.81 -20.54 -1.12
N ASP A 188 -4.03 -20.93 -0.77
CA ASP A 188 -4.68 -22.09 -1.34
C ASP A 188 -4.80 -21.97 -2.87
N ILE A 189 -5.17 -20.79 -3.37
CA ILE A 189 -5.29 -20.53 -4.82
C ILE A 189 -3.92 -20.63 -5.52
N LYS A 190 -2.86 -20.08 -4.93
CA LYS A 190 -1.53 -20.09 -5.57
C LYS A 190 -0.85 -21.45 -5.40
N HIS A 191 -0.89 -22.02 -4.20
CA HIS A 191 -0.28 -23.32 -3.92
C HIS A 191 -0.89 -24.46 -4.72
N SER A 192 -2.19 -24.46 -4.98
CA SER A 192 -2.83 -25.47 -5.83
C SER A 192 -2.26 -25.53 -7.26
N LYS A 193 -1.67 -24.44 -7.76
CA LYS A 193 -1.12 -24.32 -9.12
C LYS A 193 0.40 -24.29 -9.15
N TYR A 194 1.03 -23.83 -8.08
CA TYR A 194 2.47 -23.61 -7.98
C TYR A 194 2.98 -24.07 -6.59
N PRO A 195 2.82 -25.36 -6.23
CA PRO A 195 3.11 -25.85 -4.88
C PRO A 195 4.57 -25.70 -4.47
N GLU A 196 5.50 -25.82 -5.43
CA GLU A 196 6.94 -25.82 -5.19
C GLU A 196 7.51 -24.44 -4.85
N LYS A 197 6.77 -23.36 -5.11
CA LYS A 197 7.24 -21.97 -4.97
C LYS A 197 6.28 -21.03 -4.26
N SER A 198 5.16 -21.53 -3.76
CA SER A 198 4.18 -20.74 -3.01
C SER A 198 4.36 -20.92 -1.52
N TYR A 199 4.47 -19.80 -0.81
CA TYR A 199 4.69 -19.76 0.64
C TYR A 199 3.68 -18.82 1.30
N TYR A 200 3.09 -19.27 2.40
CA TYR A 200 2.23 -18.46 3.21
C TYR A 200 3.06 -17.62 4.21
N VAL A 201 3.02 -16.31 4.05
CA VAL A 201 3.68 -15.35 4.93
C VAL A 201 2.67 -14.27 5.27
N HIS A 202 2.00 -14.42 6.42
CA HIS A 202 0.96 -13.48 6.83
C HIS A 202 1.50 -12.09 7.16
N ASN A 203 0.65 -11.07 7.01
CA ASN A 203 0.97 -9.73 7.44
C ASN A 203 1.19 -9.67 8.95
N VAL A 204 2.13 -8.85 9.37
CA VAL A 204 2.46 -8.63 10.79
C VAL A 204 2.31 -7.16 11.14
N GLY A 205 2.01 -6.89 12.41
CA GLY A 205 2.05 -5.54 12.96
C GLY A 205 3.48 -5.07 13.22
N ASP A 206 3.67 -3.76 13.32
CA ASP A 206 4.92 -3.14 13.78
C ASP A 206 5.00 -3.25 15.31
N TYR A 207 5.43 -4.44 15.76
CA TYR A 207 5.45 -4.77 17.19
C TYR A 207 6.26 -3.75 17.99
N ASP A 208 7.47 -3.41 17.56
CA ASP A 208 8.35 -2.50 18.29
C ASP A 208 7.70 -1.14 18.49
N HIS A 209 7.02 -0.63 17.45
CA HIS A 209 6.32 0.64 17.52
C HIS A 209 5.08 0.58 18.42
N PHE A 210 4.23 -0.42 18.26
CA PHE A 210 2.98 -0.49 19.02
C PHE A 210 3.17 -1.03 20.45
N SER A 211 4.23 -1.78 20.74
CA SER A 211 4.58 -2.18 22.11
C SER A 211 4.91 -1.01 23.02
N LEU A 212 5.27 0.14 22.44
CA LEU A 212 5.45 1.40 23.19
C LEU A 212 4.23 1.78 24.01
N VAL A 213 3.02 1.37 23.61
CA VAL A 213 1.78 1.56 24.37
C VAL A 213 1.89 1.02 25.81
N GLN A 214 2.62 -0.08 26.01
CA GLN A 214 2.83 -0.69 27.32
C GLN A 214 3.97 -0.03 28.13
N SER A 215 4.79 0.79 27.48
CA SER A 215 5.92 1.46 28.12
C SER A 215 5.46 2.59 29.03
N ASP A 216 6.14 2.76 30.18
CA ASP A 216 5.94 3.90 31.08
C ASP A 216 6.34 5.24 30.45
N LYS A 217 7.15 5.20 29.38
CA LYS A 217 7.56 6.40 28.63
C LYS A 217 6.47 6.87 27.66
N CYS A 218 5.49 6.02 27.34
CA CYS A 218 4.36 6.40 26.49
C CYS A 218 3.32 7.15 27.33
N THR A 219 3.11 8.41 27.03
CA THR A 219 2.08 9.24 27.66
C THR A 219 0.83 9.28 26.80
N SER A 220 -0.35 9.17 27.44
CA SER A 220 -1.61 9.28 26.70
C SER A 220 -1.79 10.66 26.07
N ALA A 221 -2.34 10.66 24.86
CA ALA A 221 -2.75 11.91 24.21
C ALA A 221 -3.88 12.57 25.01
N LYS A 222 -3.68 13.82 25.46
CA LYS A 222 -4.67 14.58 26.25
C LYS A 222 -6.09 14.56 25.66
N LYS A 223 -6.21 14.58 24.34
CA LYS A 223 -7.51 14.51 23.66
C LYS A 223 -8.24 13.19 23.91
N VAL A 224 -7.54 12.09 24.17
CA VAL A 224 -8.10 10.78 24.46
C VAL A 224 -8.29 10.58 25.95
N SER A 225 -7.31 10.96 26.78
CA SER A 225 -7.35 10.80 28.24
C SER A 225 -8.47 11.62 28.89
N ASN A 226 -8.86 12.78 28.31
CA ASN A 226 -9.95 13.59 28.79
C ASN A 226 -11.35 12.97 28.54
N ILE A 227 -11.45 11.99 27.65
CA ILE A 227 -12.72 11.28 27.40
C ILE A 227 -12.91 10.23 28.48
N LYS A 228 -13.97 10.40 29.31
CA LYS A 228 -14.28 9.48 30.39
C LYS A 228 -15.03 8.25 29.88
N GLY A 229 -14.82 7.11 30.50
CA GLY A 229 -15.46 5.83 30.19
C GLY A 229 -14.58 4.89 29.38
N LYS A 230 -15.07 3.68 29.15
CA LYS A 230 -14.39 2.64 28.38
C LYS A 230 -14.36 3.02 26.89
N LYS A 231 -13.19 2.84 26.27
CA LYS A 231 -12.91 3.31 24.92
C LYS A 231 -12.71 2.16 23.92
N ILE A 232 -13.48 2.19 22.87
CA ILE A 232 -13.41 1.27 21.73
C ILE A 232 -12.83 2.04 20.56
N CYS A 233 -11.74 1.57 19.96
CA CYS A 233 -11.03 2.30 18.94
C CYS A 233 -11.00 1.56 17.59
N PHE A 234 -11.16 2.31 16.52
CA PHE A 234 -10.81 1.91 15.16
C PHE A 234 -9.70 2.82 14.64
N VAL A 235 -8.63 2.22 14.11
CA VAL A 235 -7.54 2.94 13.43
C VAL A 235 -7.46 2.48 11.99
N GLY A 236 -7.69 3.39 11.04
CA GLY A 236 -7.63 3.09 9.61
C GLY A 236 -8.40 4.08 8.76
N ALA A 237 -8.35 3.89 7.44
CA ALA A 237 -9.20 4.68 6.52
C ALA A 237 -10.67 4.32 6.74
N ILE A 238 -11.48 5.33 7.07
CA ILE A 238 -12.92 5.18 7.25
C ILE A 238 -13.56 5.34 5.88
N SER A 239 -13.89 4.21 5.24
CA SER A 239 -14.46 4.17 3.90
C SER A 239 -15.63 3.21 3.85
N ASP A 240 -16.77 3.65 3.35
CA ASP A 240 -18.02 2.87 3.36
C ASP A 240 -17.92 1.58 2.54
N TYR A 241 -17.10 1.54 1.51
CA TYR A 241 -16.89 0.32 0.73
C TYR A 241 -16.24 -0.82 1.54
N LYS A 242 -15.53 -0.51 2.66
CA LYS A 242 -14.77 -1.47 3.45
C LYS A 242 -15.23 -1.58 4.90
N VAL A 243 -15.63 -0.46 5.52
CA VAL A 243 -15.97 -0.38 6.94
C VAL A 243 -17.49 -0.47 7.12
N ARG A 244 -17.95 -1.28 8.06
CA ARG A 244 -19.35 -1.40 8.47
C ARG A 244 -19.71 -0.22 9.38
N ILE A 245 -19.95 0.95 8.77
CA ILE A 245 -20.39 2.17 9.45
C ILE A 245 -21.70 1.95 10.22
N ASP A 246 -22.59 1.15 9.65
CA ASP A 246 -23.85 0.72 10.25
C ASP A 246 -23.64 -0.09 11.56
N TRP A 247 -22.64 -0.95 11.61
CA TRP A 247 -22.33 -1.71 12.83
C TRP A 247 -21.76 -0.81 13.93
N ILE A 248 -20.86 0.12 13.57
CA ILE A 248 -20.33 1.11 14.51
C ILE A 248 -21.51 1.93 15.09
N TYR A 249 -22.41 2.42 14.22
CA TYR A 249 -23.59 3.17 14.64
C TYR A 249 -24.48 2.36 15.58
N TYR A 250 -24.85 1.13 15.18
CA TYR A 250 -25.68 0.25 16.00
C TYR A 250 -25.07 0.01 17.37
N SER A 251 -23.76 -0.33 17.40
CA SER A 251 -23.04 -0.58 18.64
C SER A 251 -22.99 0.67 19.53
N ALA A 252 -22.64 1.83 18.98
CA ALA A 252 -22.52 3.07 19.73
C ALA A 252 -23.86 3.56 20.28
N LYS A 253 -24.93 3.46 19.48
CA LYS A 253 -26.29 3.83 19.88
C LYS A 253 -26.81 2.98 21.03
N ASN A 254 -26.57 1.69 21.00
CA ASN A 254 -27.09 0.74 22.02
C ASN A 254 -26.17 0.64 23.25
N ASN A 255 -24.97 1.23 23.22
CA ASN A 255 -24.02 1.21 24.33
C ASN A 255 -23.49 2.63 24.63
N PRO A 256 -24.35 3.58 25.09
CA PRO A 256 -23.97 4.98 25.28
C PRO A 256 -22.90 5.21 26.34
N LYS A 257 -22.66 4.24 27.22
CA LYS A 257 -21.60 4.26 28.24
C LYS A 257 -20.19 4.04 27.66
N PHE A 258 -20.06 3.46 26.47
CA PHE A 258 -18.78 3.27 25.78
C PHE A 258 -18.48 4.43 24.86
N GLN A 259 -17.21 4.77 24.72
CA GLN A 259 -16.73 5.85 23.88
C GLN A 259 -16.07 5.27 22.63
N TYR A 260 -16.50 5.68 21.44
CA TYR A 260 -15.99 5.16 20.18
C TYR A 260 -15.00 6.17 19.60
N ILE A 261 -13.74 5.77 19.50
CA ILE A 261 -12.63 6.59 19.04
C ILE A 261 -12.28 6.17 17.61
N LEU A 262 -12.51 7.05 16.65
CA LEU A 262 -12.27 6.78 15.22
C LEU A 262 -11.07 7.60 14.75
N ILE A 263 -9.97 6.91 14.45
CA ILE A 263 -8.71 7.51 14.02
C ILE A 263 -8.45 7.14 12.56
N GLY A 264 -8.32 8.13 11.71
CA GLY A 264 -7.97 7.99 10.31
C GLY A 264 -8.76 8.91 9.38
N PRO A 265 -8.34 9.01 8.12
CA PRO A 265 -9.01 9.84 7.13
C PRO A 265 -10.35 9.23 6.73
N ILE A 266 -11.34 10.10 6.49
CA ILE A 266 -12.67 9.71 6.00
C ILE A 266 -12.64 9.82 4.47
N GLY A 267 -13.15 8.80 3.78
CA GLY A 267 -13.32 8.82 2.33
C GLY A 267 -12.04 8.76 1.50
N LEU A 268 -10.90 8.34 2.08
CA LEU A 268 -9.62 8.30 1.37
C LEU A 268 -9.67 7.48 0.07
N SER A 269 -10.35 6.35 0.10
CA SER A 269 -10.51 5.44 -1.05
C SER A 269 -11.92 5.45 -1.64
N ASP A 270 -12.86 6.15 -1.00
CA ASP A 270 -14.24 6.27 -1.43
C ASP A 270 -14.79 7.64 -1.01
N LYS A 271 -14.77 8.58 -1.96
CA LYS A 271 -15.20 9.97 -1.73
C LYS A 271 -16.68 10.11 -1.35
N ASN A 272 -17.49 9.08 -1.61
CA ASN A 272 -18.92 9.06 -1.28
C ASN A 272 -19.19 8.51 0.13
N THR A 273 -18.14 8.22 0.91
CA THR A 273 -18.30 7.75 2.29
C THR A 273 -19.08 8.75 3.13
N ASP A 274 -20.23 8.33 3.65
CA ASP A 274 -21.06 9.12 4.55
C ASP A 274 -20.96 8.60 5.99
N VAL A 275 -20.49 9.47 6.86
CA VAL A 275 -20.40 9.21 8.32
C VAL A 275 -21.33 10.12 9.11
N SER A 276 -22.28 10.80 8.47
CA SER A 276 -23.20 11.77 9.10
C SER A 276 -23.97 11.15 10.25
N ILE A 277 -24.44 9.91 10.09
CA ILE A 277 -25.17 9.16 11.10
C ILE A 277 -24.34 8.94 12.39
N LEU A 278 -23.02 8.70 12.25
CA LEU A 278 -22.15 8.54 13.41
C LEU A 278 -21.93 9.86 14.17
N LYS A 279 -21.93 10.99 13.45
CA LYS A 279 -21.77 12.32 14.05
C LYS A 279 -22.97 12.76 14.91
N THR A 280 -24.11 12.08 14.78
CA THR A 280 -25.28 12.34 15.63
C THR A 280 -25.14 11.79 17.05
N LEU A 281 -24.18 10.91 17.29
CA LEU A 281 -23.97 10.24 18.55
C LEU A 281 -22.92 10.94 19.42
N PRO A 282 -23.23 11.33 20.67
CA PRO A 282 -22.33 12.09 21.53
C PRO A 282 -21.12 11.28 22.02
N ASN A 283 -21.19 9.95 21.93
CA ASN A 283 -20.13 9.02 22.33
C ASN A 283 -19.28 8.52 21.16
N VAL A 284 -19.36 9.17 19.98
CA VAL A 284 -18.50 8.87 18.82
C VAL A 284 -17.58 10.06 18.54
N HIS A 285 -16.27 9.82 18.58
CA HIS A 285 -15.26 10.85 18.48
C HIS A 285 -14.37 10.61 17.26
N PHE A 286 -14.26 11.60 16.36
CA PHE A 286 -13.43 11.56 15.18
C PHE A 286 -12.15 12.35 15.40
N PHE A 287 -11.00 11.70 15.23
CA PHE A 287 -9.68 12.33 15.40
C PHE A 287 -8.99 12.67 14.08
N GLY A 288 -9.55 12.22 12.96
CA GLY A 288 -8.91 12.37 11.66
C GLY A 288 -7.59 11.60 11.56
N LYS A 289 -6.75 11.98 10.61
CA LYS A 289 -5.43 11.37 10.42
C LYS A 289 -4.49 11.80 11.55
N ILE A 290 -3.85 10.85 12.20
CA ILE A 290 -2.80 11.05 13.20
C ILE A 290 -1.49 10.54 12.62
N ASP A 291 -0.40 11.25 12.90
CA ASP A 291 0.93 10.80 12.49
C ASP A 291 1.24 9.44 13.09
N TYR A 292 1.81 8.56 12.28
CA TYR A 292 2.10 7.19 12.68
C TYR A 292 2.90 7.12 13.98
N SER A 293 3.92 7.97 14.11
CA SER A 293 4.76 8.05 15.32
C SER A 293 4.00 8.39 16.61
N LEU A 294 2.84 9.03 16.51
CA LEU A 294 2.01 9.42 17.64
C LEU A 294 0.91 8.39 17.98
N LEU A 295 0.66 7.42 17.12
CA LEU A 295 -0.41 6.44 17.34
C LEU A 295 -0.32 5.73 18.70
N PRO A 296 0.85 5.31 19.21
CA PRO A 296 0.94 4.70 20.55
C PRO A 296 0.37 5.59 21.64
N ASN A 297 0.57 6.91 21.58
CA ASN A 297 0.04 7.86 22.56
C ASN A 297 -1.50 7.94 22.52
N PHE A 298 -2.09 7.85 21.33
CA PHE A 298 -3.55 7.81 21.17
C PHE A 298 -4.15 6.48 21.60
N LEU A 299 -3.38 5.40 21.51
CA LEU A 299 -3.83 4.05 21.88
C LEU A 299 -3.61 3.70 23.35
N LYS A 300 -2.83 4.50 24.11
CA LYS A 300 -2.45 4.23 25.52
C LYS A 300 -3.65 3.97 26.43
N ASP A 301 -4.72 4.73 26.26
CA ASP A 301 -5.93 4.63 27.11
C ASP A 301 -7.10 3.92 26.40
N ILE A 302 -6.84 3.18 25.34
CA ILE A 302 -7.85 2.41 24.64
C ILE A 302 -8.02 1.04 25.29
N ASP A 303 -9.27 0.66 25.57
CA ASP A 303 -9.59 -0.62 26.17
C ASP A 303 -9.70 -1.74 25.11
N VAL A 304 -10.25 -1.42 23.92
CA VAL A 304 -10.48 -2.41 22.84
C VAL A 304 -10.28 -1.76 21.49
N CYS A 305 -9.50 -2.41 20.62
CA CYS A 305 -9.44 -2.09 19.20
C CYS A 305 -10.37 -3.00 18.40
N ILE A 306 -11.08 -2.43 17.41
CA ILE A 306 -12.00 -3.16 16.54
C ILE A 306 -11.60 -3.04 15.08
N ILE A 307 -11.94 -4.05 14.29
CA ILE A 307 -11.79 -4.06 12.83
C ILE A 307 -13.15 -4.41 12.20
N PRO A 308 -14.06 -3.45 12.08
CA PRO A 308 -15.42 -3.69 11.62
C PRO A 308 -15.50 -3.67 10.09
N TYR A 309 -14.78 -4.58 9.44
CA TYR A 309 -14.78 -4.67 7.97
C TYR A 309 -16.01 -5.42 7.45
N LYS A 310 -16.43 -5.05 6.25
CA LYS A 310 -17.41 -5.82 5.47
C LYS A 310 -16.79 -7.16 5.12
N VAL A 311 -17.54 -8.24 5.32
CA VAL A 311 -17.15 -9.56 4.85
C VAL A 311 -17.85 -9.77 3.50
N ASP A 312 -17.14 -9.48 2.43
CA ASP A 312 -17.61 -9.66 1.06
C ASP A 312 -16.49 -10.27 0.20
N GLY A 313 -16.74 -10.45 -1.08
CA GLY A 313 -15.75 -11.05 -1.99
C GLY A 313 -14.49 -10.21 -2.22
N HIS A 314 -14.34 -9.08 -1.52
CA HIS A 314 -13.20 -8.16 -1.63
C HIS A 314 -12.37 -8.09 -0.33
N THR A 315 -12.96 -8.41 0.83
CA THR A 315 -12.30 -8.38 2.16
C THR A 315 -12.14 -9.75 2.79
#